data_95e07cbef9af8fb24e181468f69cc70f
#
_entry.id   95e07cbef9af8fb24e181468f69cc70f
#
_cell.length_a   1.000
_cell.length_b   1.000
_cell.length_c   1.000
_cell.angle_alpha   90.00
_cell.angle_beta   90.00
_cell.angle_gamma   90.00
#
_symmetry.space_group_name_H-M   'P 1'
#
loop_
_entity.id
_entity.type
_entity.pdbx_description
1 polymer ?
#
loop_
_entity_poly.entity_id
_entity_poly.type
_entity_poly.pdbx_seq_one_letter_code
_entity_poly.pdbx_strand_id
1 'polypeptide(L)'
;NILAARCVSMILRSSLGPKGMDKMMVDQDGEVTVTNDGATILQKMDVEHEIARLMVELSTSQDDQIGDGTTGVVVLAGALLEQAEYLLDKGLHPVRIADGFDAACEDVVKHLASISDIVEWDADNTQPLLDTANTTLGSKIVNRYRTQMAKIATDAVLSVADLERKDVNFDLIKMEGKVGGTLEDTQLVRGICIDKEISHPQMDKEITDAKIAILTCPFEPPKPKTKHKLDIKTAEAYTKLAEAEAKYFTDMVGKVKDSGANMVICQWGFDDEANHLLLQNKLPAVRWVGGVELELIAVATGGRIVPRFCELSADKLGKAGLVREVSFGTTKERMLVIEDCACSNAVTVLIRG
;
A
#
# COMPACT_ATOMS: atom_id res chain seq x y z
N ASN A 1 22.76 -4.32 29.67
CA ASN A 1 21.39 -4.04 29.18
C ASN A 1 21.20 -2.55 28.90
N ILE A 2 21.37 -1.65 29.90
CA ILE A 2 21.24 -0.20 29.74
C ILE A 2 22.20 0.34 28.67
N LEU A 3 23.45 -0.14 28.67
CA LEU A 3 24.45 0.26 27.66
C LEU A 3 23.99 -0.07 26.23
N ALA A 4 23.39 -1.25 26.02
CA ALA A 4 22.90 -1.63 24.68
C ALA A 4 21.77 -0.70 24.19
N ALA A 5 20.78 -0.42 25.05
CA ALA A 5 19.70 0.52 24.73
C ALA A 5 20.23 1.94 24.47
N ARG A 6 21.20 2.38 25.29
CA ARG A 6 21.85 3.70 25.11
C ARG A 6 22.62 3.79 23.78
N CYS A 7 23.32 2.72 23.37
CA CYS A 7 24.00 2.70 22.07
C CYS A 7 23.01 2.91 20.91
N VAL A 8 21.86 2.21 20.91
CA VAL A 8 20.82 2.38 19.90
C VAL A 8 20.31 3.83 19.88
N SER A 9 19.99 4.38 21.04
CA SER A 9 19.55 5.78 21.20
C SER A 9 20.58 6.77 20.66
N MET A 10 21.87 6.57 20.94
CA MET A 10 22.94 7.43 20.45
C MET A 10 23.07 7.43 18.94
N ILE A 11 22.84 6.27 18.29
CA ILE A 11 22.85 6.17 16.83
C ILE A 11 21.75 7.05 16.23
N LEU A 12 20.55 7.04 16.81
CA LEU A 12 19.41 7.80 16.31
C LEU A 12 19.45 9.31 16.64
N ARG A 13 20.17 9.69 17.67
CA ARG A 13 20.18 11.08 18.19
C ARG A 13 20.56 12.11 17.12
N SER A 14 21.44 11.77 16.18
CA SER A 14 21.86 12.65 15.10
C SER A 14 20.81 12.85 14.02
N SER A 15 19.77 12.00 13.98
CA SER A 15 18.66 12.10 13.03
C SER A 15 17.41 12.78 13.63
N LEU A 16 17.48 13.23 14.90
CA LEU A 16 16.35 13.86 15.59
C LEU A 16 16.18 15.32 15.18
N GLY A 17 14.92 15.68 14.90
CA GLY A 17 14.48 17.07 14.72
C GLY A 17 14.71 17.64 13.31
N PRO A 18 14.37 18.91 13.09
CA PRO A 18 14.36 19.55 11.76
C PRO A 18 15.75 19.72 11.13
N LYS A 19 16.81 19.58 11.92
CA LYS A 19 18.21 19.56 11.46
C LYS A 19 18.82 18.18 11.54
N GLY A 20 17.96 17.13 11.69
CA GLY A 20 18.39 15.75 11.69
C GLY A 20 19.09 15.37 10.38
N MET A 21 20.14 14.56 10.51
CA MET A 21 20.91 14.08 9.36
C MET A 21 20.37 12.74 8.90
N ASP A 22 20.31 12.55 7.59
CA ASP A 22 19.99 11.27 6.98
C ASP A 22 21.09 10.25 7.25
N LYS A 23 20.70 8.99 7.36
CA LYS A 23 21.61 7.86 7.46
C LYS A 23 21.55 7.02 6.20
N MET A 24 22.70 6.62 5.73
CA MET A 24 22.84 5.67 4.64
C MET A 24 23.12 4.29 5.24
N MET A 25 22.30 3.33 4.91
CA MET A 25 22.47 1.93 5.30
C MET A 25 22.63 1.09 4.06
N VAL A 26 23.47 0.09 4.15
CA VAL A 26 23.72 -0.87 3.08
C VAL A 26 23.39 -2.25 3.64
N ASP A 27 22.44 -2.92 3.02
CA ASP A 27 22.03 -4.28 3.38
C ASP A 27 23.07 -5.32 2.89
N GLN A 28 22.95 -6.57 3.35
CA GLN A 28 23.84 -7.69 2.96
C GLN A 28 23.79 -7.96 1.45
N ASP A 29 22.66 -7.67 0.80
CA ASP A 29 22.46 -7.78 -0.65
C ASP A 29 23.00 -6.59 -1.44
N GLY A 30 23.57 -5.59 -0.76
CA GLY A 30 24.12 -4.37 -1.38
C GLY A 30 23.07 -3.29 -1.68
N GLU A 31 21.84 -3.46 -1.24
CA GLU A 31 20.80 -2.43 -1.36
C GLU A 31 21.10 -1.25 -0.43
N VAL A 32 21.03 -0.03 -0.98
CA VAL A 32 21.31 1.21 -0.26
C VAL A 32 20.01 1.89 0.11
N THR A 33 19.79 2.08 1.40
CA THR A 33 18.66 2.84 1.94
C THR A 33 19.16 4.12 2.58
N VAL A 34 18.62 5.28 2.18
CA VAL A 34 18.92 6.58 2.77
C VAL A 34 17.65 7.10 3.44
N THR A 35 17.70 7.31 4.75
CA THR A 35 16.55 7.77 5.53
C THR A 35 16.97 8.46 6.82
N ASN A 36 16.12 9.30 7.38
CA ASN A 36 16.25 9.84 8.75
C ASN A 36 15.11 9.37 9.66
N ASP A 37 14.24 8.51 9.17
CA ASP A 37 13.15 7.94 9.96
C ASP A 37 13.68 6.90 10.94
N GLY A 38 13.30 7.05 12.23
CA GLY A 38 13.80 6.17 13.30
C GLY A 38 13.39 4.73 13.16
N ALA A 39 12.13 4.47 12.80
CA ALA A 39 11.63 3.12 12.63
C ALA A 39 12.34 2.41 11.47
N THR A 40 12.42 3.05 10.32
CA THR A 40 13.11 2.49 9.13
C THR A 40 14.59 2.24 9.41
N ILE A 41 15.30 3.15 10.09
CA ILE A 41 16.70 2.98 10.46
C ILE A 41 16.87 1.73 11.32
N LEU A 42 16.04 1.58 12.36
CA LEU A 42 16.16 0.48 13.31
C LEU A 42 15.74 -0.87 12.70
N GLN A 43 14.72 -0.90 11.86
CA GLN A 43 14.29 -2.11 11.17
C GLN A 43 15.34 -2.66 10.18
N LYS A 44 16.08 -1.74 9.51
CA LYS A 44 17.15 -2.11 8.59
C LYS A 44 18.48 -2.39 9.28
N MET A 45 18.61 -2.08 10.57
CA MET A 45 19.78 -2.44 11.36
C MET A 45 19.70 -3.91 11.77
N ASP A 46 20.79 -4.64 11.55
CA ASP A 46 20.95 -6.00 12.10
C ASP A 46 21.31 -5.92 13.58
N VAL A 47 20.30 -6.14 14.43
CA VAL A 47 20.42 -6.00 15.89
C VAL A 47 20.34 -7.37 16.55
N GLU A 48 21.47 -7.89 17.03
CA GLU A 48 21.55 -9.18 17.70
C GLU A 48 21.14 -9.16 19.18
N HIS A 49 21.38 -8.03 19.86
CA HIS A 49 21.14 -7.93 21.31
C HIS A 49 19.66 -7.76 21.66
N GLU A 50 19.11 -8.62 22.51
CA GLU A 50 17.67 -8.67 22.83
C GLU A 50 17.10 -7.35 23.38
N ILE A 51 17.86 -6.64 24.25
CA ILE A 51 17.41 -5.33 24.78
C ILE A 51 17.45 -4.24 23.70
N ALA A 52 18.41 -4.31 22.79
CA ALA A 52 18.42 -3.40 21.66
C ALA A 52 17.25 -3.70 20.71
N ARG A 53 16.85 -4.97 20.56
CA ARG A 53 15.66 -5.37 19.80
C ARG A 53 14.38 -4.81 20.41
N LEU A 54 14.25 -4.73 21.74
CA LEU A 54 13.12 -4.05 22.39
C LEU A 54 13.05 -2.56 22.02
N MET A 55 14.19 -1.89 21.81
CA MET A 55 14.20 -0.50 21.34
C MET A 55 13.72 -0.38 19.87
N VAL A 56 14.01 -1.39 19.06
CA VAL A 56 13.46 -1.48 17.68
C VAL A 56 11.95 -1.64 17.72
N GLU A 57 11.45 -2.59 18.53
CA GLU A 57 10.01 -2.83 18.72
C GLU A 57 9.28 -1.59 19.26
N LEU A 58 9.89 -0.84 20.17
CA LEU A 58 9.35 0.43 20.67
C LEU A 58 9.15 1.45 19.55
N SER A 59 10.15 1.58 18.67
CA SER A 59 10.06 2.49 17.51
C SER A 59 9.01 2.04 16.49
N THR A 60 8.96 0.74 16.22
CA THR A 60 7.97 0.15 15.30
C THR A 60 6.54 0.31 15.84
N SER A 61 6.32 0.06 17.13
CA SER A 61 5.01 0.26 17.76
C SER A 61 4.56 1.72 17.71
N GLN A 62 5.50 2.67 17.87
CA GLN A 62 5.20 4.09 17.71
C GLN A 62 4.83 4.44 16.26
N ASP A 63 5.50 3.82 15.28
CA ASP A 63 5.23 4.00 13.87
C ASP A 63 3.84 3.46 13.50
N ASP A 64 3.52 2.25 13.93
CA ASP A 64 2.23 1.59 13.66
C ASP A 64 1.03 2.35 14.27
N GLN A 65 1.21 2.95 15.45
CA GLN A 65 0.11 3.59 16.18
C GLN A 65 -0.08 5.07 15.83
N ILE A 66 1.00 5.79 15.60
CA ILE A 66 1.02 7.26 15.46
C ILE A 66 1.60 7.69 14.10
N GLY A 67 2.61 6.96 13.57
CA GLY A 67 3.33 7.30 12.34
C GLY A 67 4.34 8.43 12.46
N ASP A 68 4.51 9.03 13.65
CA ASP A 68 5.48 10.10 13.90
C ASP A 68 6.12 9.94 15.28
N GLY A 69 7.27 10.63 15.49
CA GLY A 69 7.99 10.57 16.76
C GLY A 69 8.81 9.32 16.99
N THR A 70 8.98 8.47 16.00
CA THR A 70 9.72 7.20 16.05
C THR A 70 11.16 7.35 16.55
N THR A 71 11.86 8.38 16.09
CA THR A 71 13.19 8.76 16.58
C THR A 71 13.14 9.30 18.00
N GLY A 72 12.16 10.17 18.30
CA GLY A 72 12.02 10.86 19.57
C GLY A 72 11.81 9.90 20.75
N VAL A 73 10.93 8.89 20.58
CA VAL A 73 10.61 7.92 21.63
C VAL A 73 11.83 7.10 22.04
N VAL A 74 12.65 6.68 21.10
CA VAL A 74 13.88 5.91 21.35
C VAL A 74 14.95 6.76 22.02
N VAL A 75 15.11 8.03 21.60
CA VAL A 75 16.05 8.95 22.21
C VAL A 75 15.63 9.28 23.64
N LEU A 76 14.34 9.48 23.89
CA LEU A 76 13.79 9.69 25.22
C LEU A 76 14.01 8.47 26.13
N ALA A 77 13.70 7.27 25.65
CA ALA A 77 13.92 6.03 26.38
C ALA A 77 15.41 5.85 26.77
N GLY A 78 16.32 6.13 25.82
CA GLY A 78 17.76 6.10 26.09
C GLY A 78 18.19 7.10 27.16
N ALA A 79 17.66 8.31 27.14
CA ALA A 79 17.96 9.34 28.14
C ALA A 79 17.40 8.97 29.52
N LEU A 80 16.20 8.39 29.60
CA LEU A 80 15.64 7.89 30.87
C LEU A 80 16.48 6.74 31.45
N LEU A 81 16.93 5.81 30.60
CA LEU A 81 17.80 4.72 31.03
C LEU A 81 19.18 5.20 31.49
N GLU A 82 19.72 6.26 30.90
CA GLU A 82 20.97 6.89 31.38
C GLU A 82 20.81 7.48 32.80
N GLN A 83 19.65 8.12 33.06
CA GLN A 83 19.35 8.60 34.42
C GLN A 83 19.08 7.45 35.39
N ALA A 84 18.46 6.36 34.93
CA ALA A 84 18.27 5.16 35.74
C ALA A 84 19.61 4.53 36.15
N GLU A 85 20.60 4.47 35.24
CA GLU A 85 21.96 3.98 35.55
C GLU A 85 22.59 4.78 36.72
N TYR A 86 22.50 6.12 36.62
CA TYR A 86 23.01 6.99 37.68
C TYR A 86 22.32 6.78 39.03
N LEU A 87 21.01 6.49 39.05
CA LEU A 87 20.26 6.23 40.27
C LEU A 87 20.61 4.82 40.85
N LEU A 88 20.84 3.84 39.98
CA LEU A 88 21.31 2.50 40.36
C LEU A 88 22.69 2.58 41.03
N ASP A 89 23.61 3.37 40.51
CA ASP A 89 24.93 3.59 41.07
C ASP A 89 24.88 4.23 42.47
N LYS A 90 23.81 4.99 42.73
CA LYS A 90 23.54 5.52 44.09
C LYS A 90 22.91 4.51 45.02
N GLY A 91 22.70 3.28 44.61
CA GLY A 91 22.14 2.20 45.41
C GLY A 91 20.62 2.16 45.48
N LEU A 92 19.91 2.87 44.63
CA LEU A 92 18.45 2.75 44.54
C LEU A 92 18.05 1.46 43.85
N HIS A 93 17.01 0.80 44.38
CA HIS A 93 16.53 -0.46 43.84
C HIS A 93 15.80 -0.24 42.52
N PRO A 94 16.02 -1.06 41.45
CA PRO A 94 15.43 -0.90 40.12
C PRO A 94 13.90 -0.74 40.12
N VAL A 95 13.20 -1.54 40.97
CA VAL A 95 11.73 -1.45 41.09
C VAL A 95 11.27 -0.04 41.54
N ARG A 96 12.02 0.57 42.49
CA ARG A 96 11.69 1.93 42.97
C ARG A 96 11.91 3.00 41.90
N ILE A 97 12.87 2.77 41.01
CA ILE A 97 13.12 3.67 39.86
C ILE A 97 11.97 3.52 38.87
N ALA A 98 11.51 2.30 38.61
CA ALA A 98 10.35 2.02 37.74
C ALA A 98 9.08 2.65 38.32
N ASP A 99 8.76 2.43 39.61
CA ASP A 99 7.62 3.08 40.28
C ASP A 99 7.65 4.61 40.14
N GLY A 100 8.86 5.20 40.21
CA GLY A 100 9.06 6.64 40.07
C GLY A 100 8.81 7.11 38.63
N PHE A 101 9.22 6.36 37.62
CA PHE A 101 8.94 6.67 36.22
C PHE A 101 7.46 6.54 35.88
N ASP A 102 6.76 5.55 36.42
CA ASP A 102 5.31 5.38 36.22
C ASP A 102 4.54 6.56 36.80
N ALA A 103 4.84 6.97 38.04
CA ALA A 103 4.24 8.16 38.65
C ALA A 103 4.54 9.44 37.87
N ALA A 104 5.78 9.63 37.43
CA ALA A 104 6.16 10.77 36.61
C ALA A 104 5.45 10.78 35.25
N CYS A 105 5.26 9.61 34.63
CA CYS A 105 4.52 9.49 33.37
C CYS A 105 3.08 9.98 33.52
N GLU A 106 2.36 9.55 34.57
CA GLU A 106 1.00 10.00 34.83
C GLU A 106 0.90 11.52 34.98
N ASP A 107 1.83 12.12 35.72
CA ASP A 107 1.85 13.57 35.95
C ASP A 107 2.21 14.34 34.68
N VAL A 108 3.17 13.84 33.90
CA VAL A 108 3.56 14.44 32.59
C VAL A 108 2.42 14.39 31.60
N VAL A 109 1.69 13.26 31.49
CA VAL A 109 0.53 13.15 30.60
C VAL A 109 -0.57 14.14 30.96
N LYS A 110 -0.88 14.28 32.27
CA LYS A 110 -1.86 15.28 32.74
C LYS A 110 -1.40 16.72 32.42
N HIS A 111 -0.10 16.99 32.63
CA HIS A 111 0.45 18.29 32.33
C HIS A 111 0.43 18.61 30.83
N LEU A 112 0.83 17.65 29.98
CA LEU A 112 0.74 17.79 28.53
C LEU A 112 -0.68 18.11 28.06
N ALA A 113 -1.67 17.41 28.60
CA ALA A 113 -3.08 17.69 28.29
C ALA A 113 -3.51 19.11 28.69
N SER A 114 -2.91 19.69 29.77
CA SER A 114 -3.22 21.05 30.24
C SER A 114 -2.57 22.16 29.42
N ILE A 115 -1.46 21.88 28.76
CA ILE A 115 -0.71 22.87 27.96
C ILE A 115 -0.91 22.71 26.46
N SER A 116 -1.59 21.63 26.02
CA SER A 116 -1.88 21.42 24.62
C SER A 116 -3.01 22.33 24.15
N ASP A 117 -2.83 22.90 22.96
CA ASP A 117 -3.88 23.66 22.28
C ASP A 117 -4.81 22.71 21.54
N ILE A 118 -6.11 22.94 21.68
CA ILE A 118 -7.12 22.20 20.89
C ILE A 118 -7.31 22.95 19.59
N VAL A 119 -6.97 22.30 18.48
CA VAL A 119 -7.16 22.84 17.15
C VAL A 119 -8.44 22.26 16.55
N GLU A 120 -9.39 23.12 16.28
CA GLU A 120 -10.63 22.73 15.59
C GLU A 120 -10.41 22.75 14.09
N TRP A 121 -10.81 21.67 13.45
CA TRP A 121 -10.80 21.54 12.01
C TRP A 121 -12.12 20.88 11.55
N ASP A 122 -12.53 21.18 10.33
CA ASP A 122 -13.66 20.57 9.66
C ASP A 122 -13.38 20.37 8.16
N ALA A 123 -14.34 19.81 7.43
CA ALA A 123 -14.18 19.54 6.00
C ALA A 123 -13.93 20.80 5.16
N ASP A 124 -14.40 21.97 5.62
CA ASP A 124 -14.23 23.25 4.93
C ASP A 124 -12.92 23.95 5.32
N ASN A 125 -12.39 23.63 6.51
CA ASN A 125 -11.12 24.21 7.00
C ASN A 125 -10.08 23.12 7.28
N THR A 126 -9.37 22.71 6.26
CA THR A 126 -8.31 21.71 6.32
C THR A 126 -6.91 22.30 6.59
N GLN A 127 -6.80 23.63 6.77
CA GLN A 127 -5.51 24.30 6.98
C GLN A 127 -4.72 23.76 8.17
N PRO A 128 -5.35 23.47 9.34
CA PRO A 128 -4.63 22.90 10.48
C PRO A 128 -4.00 21.54 10.20
N LEU A 129 -4.67 20.71 9.39
CA LEU A 129 -4.14 19.40 8.97
C LEU A 129 -2.92 19.59 8.04
N LEU A 130 -3.01 20.54 7.11
CA LEU A 130 -1.90 20.89 6.22
C LEU A 130 -0.70 21.42 6.99
N ASP A 131 -0.92 22.26 8.00
CA ASP A 131 0.15 22.80 8.83
C ASP A 131 0.83 21.71 9.67
N THR A 132 0.06 20.76 10.20
CA THR A 132 0.59 19.59 10.90
C THR A 132 1.42 18.71 9.95
N ALA A 133 0.89 18.38 8.80
CA ALA A 133 1.61 17.59 7.79
C ALA A 133 2.89 18.29 7.31
N ASN A 134 2.84 19.61 7.09
CA ASN A 134 4.04 20.41 6.77
C ASN A 134 5.09 20.37 7.87
N THR A 135 4.68 20.38 9.13
CA THR A 135 5.61 20.30 10.26
C THR A 135 6.31 18.95 10.30
N THR A 136 5.57 17.86 10.18
CA THR A 136 6.12 16.50 10.16
C THR A 136 7.08 16.29 8.99
N LEU A 137 6.68 16.71 7.78
CA LEU A 137 7.50 16.56 6.58
C LEU A 137 8.72 17.50 6.53
N GLY A 138 8.76 18.52 7.38
CA GLY A 138 9.86 19.49 7.45
C GLY A 138 11.21 18.89 7.86
N SER A 139 11.23 17.76 8.54
CA SER A 139 12.44 17.02 8.94
C SER A 139 12.79 15.85 8.01
N LYS A 140 11.97 15.58 7.00
CA LYS A 140 12.12 14.41 6.11
C LYS A 140 12.83 14.77 4.81
N ILE A 141 13.31 13.76 4.08
CA ILE A 141 14.00 13.90 2.79
C ILE A 141 13.18 14.70 1.76
N VAL A 142 11.86 14.62 1.85
CA VAL A 142 10.90 15.33 0.97
C VAL A 142 10.70 16.81 1.33
N ASN A 143 11.45 17.38 2.29
CA ASN A 143 11.29 18.76 2.77
C ASN A 143 11.28 19.80 1.64
N ARG A 144 11.99 19.56 0.55
CA ARG A 144 12.02 20.45 -0.62
C ARG A 144 10.63 20.65 -1.26
N TYR A 145 9.79 19.61 -1.23
CA TYR A 145 8.44 19.56 -1.80
C TYR A 145 7.36 19.37 -0.74
N ARG A 146 7.67 19.71 0.52
CA ARG A 146 6.81 19.44 1.68
C ARG A 146 5.37 19.91 1.52
N THR A 147 5.16 21.11 0.95
CA THR A 147 3.81 21.67 0.78
C THR A 147 2.95 20.84 -0.19
N GLN A 148 3.55 20.35 -1.28
CA GLN A 148 2.88 19.48 -2.22
C GLN A 148 2.58 18.13 -1.57
N MET A 149 3.57 17.54 -0.91
CA MET A 149 3.42 16.24 -0.23
C MET A 149 2.43 16.32 0.93
N ALA A 150 2.45 17.39 1.72
CA ALA A 150 1.47 17.63 2.78
C ALA A 150 0.04 17.70 2.22
N LYS A 151 -0.15 18.38 1.09
CA LYS A 151 -1.45 18.43 0.41
C LYS A 151 -1.88 17.04 -0.07
N ILE A 152 -0.99 16.29 -0.72
CA ILE A 152 -1.28 14.93 -1.20
C ILE A 152 -1.66 14.04 -0.03
N ALA A 153 -0.91 14.06 1.08
CA ALA A 153 -1.19 13.26 2.26
C ALA A 153 -2.54 13.63 2.91
N THR A 154 -2.81 14.93 3.08
CA THR A 154 -4.07 15.41 3.65
C THR A 154 -5.26 15.04 2.76
N ASP A 155 -5.15 15.26 1.45
CA ASP A 155 -6.20 14.93 0.49
C ASP A 155 -6.44 13.41 0.42
N ALA A 156 -5.38 12.58 0.52
CA ALA A 156 -5.49 11.13 0.55
C ALA A 156 -6.25 10.64 1.79
N VAL A 157 -5.87 11.13 2.98
CA VAL A 157 -6.52 10.76 4.24
C VAL A 157 -7.98 11.20 4.25
N LEU A 158 -8.28 12.44 3.85
CA LEU A 158 -9.66 12.95 3.80
C LEU A 158 -10.53 12.22 2.79
N SER A 159 -9.95 11.71 1.70
CA SER A 159 -10.71 10.93 0.70
C SER A 159 -11.16 9.57 1.24
N VAL A 160 -10.47 9.01 2.22
CA VAL A 160 -10.73 7.69 2.79
C VAL A 160 -11.42 7.78 4.15
N ALA A 161 -11.29 8.93 4.85
CA ALA A 161 -11.78 9.14 6.19
C ALA A 161 -13.32 9.03 6.30
N ASP A 162 -13.77 8.29 7.29
CA ASP A 162 -15.15 8.34 7.77
C ASP A 162 -15.27 9.43 8.87
N LEU A 163 -15.70 10.60 8.47
CA LEU A 163 -15.79 11.77 9.37
C LEU A 163 -16.87 11.62 10.45
N GLU A 164 -17.88 10.78 10.23
CA GLU A 164 -18.92 10.52 11.23
C GLU A 164 -18.38 9.65 12.37
N ARG A 165 -17.62 8.61 12.00
CA ARG A 165 -16.97 7.70 12.96
C ARG A 165 -15.65 8.24 13.49
N LYS A 166 -15.06 9.24 12.84
CA LYS A 166 -13.70 9.75 13.10
C LYS A 166 -12.67 8.64 13.00
N ASP A 167 -12.79 7.83 11.95
CA ASP A 167 -11.95 6.67 11.70
C ASP A 167 -11.36 6.74 10.28
N VAL A 168 -10.14 6.21 10.11
CA VAL A 168 -9.44 6.17 8.83
C VAL A 168 -8.85 4.78 8.64
N ASN A 169 -9.24 4.11 7.57
CA ASN A 169 -8.61 2.85 7.18
C ASN A 169 -7.47 3.12 6.20
N PHE A 170 -6.22 3.06 6.69
CA PHE A 170 -5.02 3.29 5.89
C PHE A 170 -4.78 2.24 4.81
N ASP A 171 -5.31 1.02 4.94
CA ASP A 171 -5.20 -0.02 3.92
C ASP A 171 -5.85 0.38 2.59
N LEU A 172 -6.75 1.37 2.62
CA LEU A 172 -7.41 1.91 1.43
C LEU A 172 -6.57 2.99 0.72
N ILE A 173 -5.44 3.39 1.30
CA ILE A 173 -4.48 4.32 0.69
C ILE A 173 -3.31 3.51 0.15
N LYS A 174 -3.32 3.20 -1.15
CA LYS A 174 -2.22 2.50 -1.80
C LYS A 174 -1.05 3.46 -2.02
N MET A 175 0.15 3.06 -1.60
CA MET A 175 1.39 3.74 -1.93
C MET A 175 2.09 2.99 -3.06
N GLU A 176 2.34 3.65 -4.18
CA GLU A 176 3.01 3.05 -5.34
C GLU A 176 4.18 3.92 -5.79
N GLY A 177 5.38 3.35 -5.84
CA GLY A 177 6.59 4.03 -6.28
C GLY A 177 6.95 3.64 -7.70
N LYS A 178 7.25 4.64 -8.57
CA LYS A 178 7.68 4.35 -9.95
C LYS A 178 8.89 5.21 -10.31
N VAL A 179 9.96 4.53 -10.68
CA VAL A 179 11.23 5.15 -11.08
C VAL A 179 11.07 5.94 -12.39
N GLY A 180 11.82 7.02 -12.51
CA GLY A 180 11.83 7.89 -13.69
C GLY A 180 10.82 9.03 -13.59
N GLY A 181 11.33 10.23 -13.43
CA GLY A 181 10.61 11.46 -13.16
C GLY A 181 11.26 12.23 -12.03
N THR A 182 10.54 13.12 -11.43
CA THR A 182 10.97 13.91 -10.28
C THR A 182 9.93 13.82 -9.16
N LEU A 183 10.32 14.14 -7.94
CA LEU A 183 9.37 14.21 -6.83
C LEU A 183 8.20 15.19 -7.08
N GLU A 184 8.39 16.18 -7.95
CA GLU A 184 7.32 17.10 -8.38
C GLU A 184 6.20 16.38 -9.15
N ASP A 185 6.54 15.28 -9.84
CA ASP A 185 5.58 14.48 -10.61
C ASP A 185 4.74 13.55 -9.71
N THR A 186 5.01 13.53 -8.41
CA THR A 186 4.23 12.78 -7.43
C THR A 186 2.82 13.35 -7.33
N GLN A 187 1.82 12.48 -7.43
CA GLN A 187 0.42 12.90 -7.47
C GLN A 187 -0.49 11.93 -6.70
N LEU A 188 -1.60 12.47 -6.23
CA LEU A 188 -2.71 11.69 -5.72
C LEU A 188 -3.64 11.30 -6.88
N VAL A 189 -3.81 10.01 -7.08
CA VAL A 189 -4.78 9.45 -8.02
C VAL A 189 -6.03 9.05 -7.23
N ARG A 190 -7.16 9.67 -7.55
CA ARG A 190 -8.47 9.32 -6.98
C ARG A 190 -9.00 8.05 -7.65
N GLY A 191 -8.48 6.93 -7.20
CA GLY A 191 -8.68 5.61 -7.77
C GLY A 191 -7.47 4.71 -7.53
N ILE A 192 -7.37 3.64 -8.31
CA ILE A 192 -6.36 2.60 -8.10
C ILE A 192 -5.37 2.56 -9.27
N CYS A 193 -4.08 2.66 -8.93
CA CYS A 193 -2.99 2.37 -9.86
C CYS A 193 -2.48 0.95 -9.60
N ILE A 194 -2.30 0.17 -10.66
CA ILE A 194 -1.69 -1.15 -10.59
C ILE A 194 -0.52 -1.25 -11.56
N ASP A 195 0.59 -1.85 -11.11
CA ASP A 195 1.78 -2.08 -11.92
C ASP A 195 1.58 -3.28 -12.86
N LYS A 196 0.61 -3.14 -13.75
CA LYS A 196 0.24 -4.13 -14.77
C LYS A 196 -0.08 -3.43 -16.07
N GLU A 197 0.10 -4.15 -17.16
CA GLU A 197 -0.26 -3.71 -18.51
C GLU A 197 -1.46 -4.50 -19.03
N ILE A 198 -2.12 -3.97 -20.04
CA ILE A 198 -3.17 -4.68 -20.77
C ILE A 198 -2.56 -5.90 -21.48
N SER A 199 -3.23 -7.04 -21.38
CA SER A 199 -2.72 -8.37 -21.76
C SER A 199 -2.28 -8.52 -23.22
N HIS A 200 -2.80 -7.67 -24.12
CA HIS A 200 -2.44 -7.69 -25.53
C HIS A 200 -2.21 -6.27 -26.08
N PRO A 201 -1.12 -6.04 -26.85
CA PRO A 201 -0.77 -4.70 -27.36
C PRO A 201 -1.81 -4.04 -28.26
N GLN A 202 -2.65 -4.82 -28.92
CA GLN A 202 -3.70 -4.35 -29.84
C GLN A 202 -5.05 -4.08 -29.17
N MET A 203 -5.18 -4.36 -27.88
CA MET A 203 -6.37 -4.01 -27.12
C MET A 203 -6.41 -2.49 -26.88
N ASP A 204 -7.63 -1.97 -26.71
CA ASP A 204 -7.85 -0.56 -26.39
C ASP A 204 -7.17 -0.23 -25.04
N LYS A 205 -6.41 0.86 -25.02
CA LYS A 205 -5.62 1.31 -23.86
C LYS A 205 -6.32 2.34 -23.01
N GLU A 206 -7.43 2.84 -23.49
CA GLU A 206 -8.27 3.81 -22.81
C GLU A 206 -9.73 3.36 -22.93
N ILE A 207 -10.40 3.24 -21.80
CA ILE A 207 -11.77 2.76 -21.69
C ILE A 207 -12.54 3.77 -20.85
N THR A 208 -13.50 4.40 -21.49
CA THR A 208 -14.46 5.33 -20.83
C THR A 208 -15.69 4.54 -20.37
N ASP A 209 -16.31 4.97 -19.29
CA ASP A 209 -17.47 4.29 -18.69
C ASP A 209 -17.22 2.79 -18.46
N ALA A 210 -16.09 2.48 -17.81
CA ALA A 210 -15.63 1.12 -17.63
C ALA A 210 -16.58 0.34 -16.71
N LYS A 211 -17.00 -0.83 -17.20
CA LYS A 211 -17.72 -1.86 -16.46
C LYS A 211 -16.78 -3.04 -16.29
N ILE A 212 -16.22 -3.17 -15.11
CA ILE A 212 -15.08 -4.05 -14.83
C ILE A 212 -15.56 -5.36 -14.25
N ALA A 213 -15.28 -6.47 -14.94
CA ALA A 213 -15.43 -7.81 -14.38
C ALA A 213 -14.18 -8.17 -13.57
N ILE A 214 -14.33 -8.35 -12.26
CA ILE A 214 -13.24 -8.65 -11.32
C ILE A 214 -13.29 -10.15 -11.03
N LEU A 215 -12.28 -10.89 -11.52
CA LEU A 215 -12.27 -12.34 -11.53
C LEU A 215 -11.10 -12.93 -10.74
N THR A 216 -11.38 -13.97 -9.97
CA THR A 216 -10.37 -14.83 -9.35
C THR A 216 -10.26 -16.20 -10.01
N CYS A 217 -11.04 -16.45 -11.07
CA CYS A 217 -10.94 -17.66 -11.87
C CYS A 217 -10.05 -17.44 -13.11
N PRO A 218 -9.14 -18.37 -13.45
CA PRO A 218 -8.29 -18.25 -14.62
C PRO A 218 -9.09 -18.43 -15.92
N PHE A 219 -8.65 -17.77 -16.99
CA PHE A 219 -9.09 -18.08 -18.34
C PHE A 219 -8.27 -19.26 -18.92
N GLU A 220 -8.39 -20.40 -18.25
CA GLU A 220 -7.73 -21.64 -18.59
C GLU A 220 -8.73 -22.79 -18.53
N PRO A 221 -8.50 -23.90 -19.27
CA PRO A 221 -9.30 -25.09 -19.12
C PRO A 221 -9.25 -25.63 -17.69
N PRO A 222 -10.35 -26.20 -17.16
CA PRO A 222 -10.36 -26.75 -15.82
C PRO A 222 -9.38 -27.91 -15.69
N LYS A 223 -8.42 -27.77 -14.78
CA LYS A 223 -7.45 -28.84 -14.48
C LYS A 223 -8.01 -29.73 -13.37
N PRO A 224 -8.25 -31.04 -13.62
CA PRO A 224 -8.70 -31.95 -12.58
C PRO A 224 -7.63 -32.10 -11.50
N LYS A 225 -8.06 -32.25 -10.23
CA LYS A 225 -7.15 -32.46 -9.10
C LYS A 225 -6.32 -33.73 -9.18
N THR A 226 -6.83 -34.74 -9.87
CA THR A 226 -6.15 -36.02 -10.10
C THR A 226 -5.71 -36.14 -11.54
N LYS A 227 -4.53 -36.75 -11.77
CA LYS A 227 -4.03 -36.98 -13.12
C LYS A 227 -4.89 -38.04 -13.80
N HIS A 228 -5.55 -37.68 -14.90
CA HIS A 228 -6.25 -38.57 -15.78
C HIS A 228 -5.51 -38.67 -17.12
N LYS A 229 -5.50 -39.87 -17.70
CA LYS A 229 -5.01 -40.09 -19.07
C LYS A 229 -6.23 -40.35 -19.96
N LEU A 230 -6.35 -39.57 -21.02
CA LEU A 230 -7.33 -39.79 -22.05
C LEU A 230 -6.71 -40.69 -23.13
N ASP A 231 -7.33 -41.86 -23.40
CA ASP A 231 -6.91 -42.77 -24.46
C ASP A 231 -7.76 -42.51 -25.70
N ILE A 232 -7.26 -41.68 -26.60
CA ILE A 232 -7.95 -41.28 -27.84
C ILE A 232 -7.53 -42.24 -28.96
N LYS A 233 -8.46 -43.06 -29.41
CA LYS A 233 -8.19 -44.11 -30.43
C LYS A 233 -8.66 -43.75 -31.83
N THR A 234 -9.49 -42.71 -31.98
CA THR A 234 -10.08 -42.34 -33.27
C THR A 234 -9.86 -40.87 -33.58
N ALA A 235 -9.70 -40.52 -34.87
CA ALA A 235 -9.61 -39.14 -35.32
C ALA A 235 -10.84 -38.30 -34.94
N GLU A 236 -12.03 -38.93 -35.02
CA GLU A 236 -13.28 -38.26 -34.63
C GLU A 236 -13.33 -37.88 -33.15
N ALA A 237 -12.79 -38.77 -32.28
CA ALA A 237 -12.73 -38.45 -30.84
C ALA A 237 -11.75 -37.30 -30.56
N TYR A 238 -10.64 -37.21 -31.28
CA TYR A 238 -9.70 -36.10 -31.20
C TYR A 238 -10.33 -34.76 -31.63
N THR A 239 -11.02 -34.78 -32.79
CA THR A 239 -11.70 -33.58 -33.29
C THR A 239 -12.77 -33.08 -32.32
N LYS A 240 -13.59 -34.00 -31.76
CA LYS A 240 -14.59 -33.63 -30.74
C LYS A 240 -13.98 -33.04 -29.47
N LEU A 241 -12.79 -33.51 -29.05
CA LEU A 241 -12.08 -32.96 -27.90
C LEU A 241 -11.60 -31.53 -28.19
N ALA A 242 -10.98 -31.30 -29.35
CA ALA A 242 -10.54 -29.97 -29.77
C ALA A 242 -11.72 -28.98 -29.91
N GLU A 243 -12.84 -29.44 -30.49
CA GLU A 243 -14.07 -28.64 -30.56
C GLU A 243 -14.64 -28.31 -29.18
N ALA A 244 -14.59 -29.24 -28.22
CA ALA A 244 -15.06 -29.03 -26.86
C ALA A 244 -14.18 -28.02 -26.10
N GLU A 245 -12.86 -28.04 -26.34
CA GLU A 245 -11.92 -27.09 -25.77
C GLU A 245 -12.14 -25.68 -26.34
N ALA A 246 -12.21 -25.55 -27.65
CA ALA A 246 -12.51 -24.25 -28.30
C ALA A 246 -13.84 -23.65 -27.86
N LYS A 247 -14.88 -24.54 -27.72
CA LYS A 247 -16.18 -24.12 -27.20
C LYS A 247 -16.09 -23.64 -25.75
N TYR A 248 -15.28 -24.29 -24.93
CA TYR A 248 -15.10 -23.88 -23.52
C TYR A 248 -14.55 -22.45 -23.40
N PHE A 249 -13.53 -22.12 -24.19
CA PHE A 249 -12.99 -20.76 -24.22
C PHE A 249 -14.01 -19.73 -24.72
N THR A 250 -14.75 -20.09 -25.80
CA THR A 250 -15.81 -19.24 -26.34
C THR A 250 -16.93 -19.00 -25.31
N ASP A 251 -17.30 -20.02 -24.56
CA ASP A 251 -18.33 -19.92 -23.52
C ASP A 251 -17.87 -19.05 -22.33
N MET A 252 -16.57 -19.11 -21.95
CA MET A 252 -16.03 -18.24 -20.90
C MET A 252 -16.09 -16.77 -21.30
N VAL A 253 -15.59 -16.45 -22.49
CA VAL A 253 -15.58 -15.06 -23.00
C VAL A 253 -17.00 -14.58 -23.24
N GLY A 254 -17.89 -15.46 -23.74
CA GLY A 254 -19.31 -15.18 -23.93
C GLY A 254 -20.00 -14.75 -22.62
N LYS A 255 -19.78 -15.46 -21.52
CA LYS A 255 -20.34 -15.12 -20.20
C LYS A 255 -19.89 -13.75 -19.71
N VAL A 256 -18.63 -13.39 -19.96
CA VAL A 256 -18.13 -12.05 -19.61
C VAL A 256 -18.84 -11.00 -20.44
N LYS A 257 -19.00 -11.21 -21.72
CA LYS A 257 -19.71 -10.28 -22.62
C LYS A 257 -21.19 -10.13 -22.26
N ASP A 258 -21.85 -11.25 -21.96
CA ASP A 258 -23.27 -11.29 -21.63
C ASP A 258 -23.56 -10.55 -20.29
N SER A 259 -22.59 -10.47 -19.39
CA SER A 259 -22.71 -9.66 -18.18
C SER A 259 -22.73 -8.14 -18.45
N GLY A 260 -22.35 -7.72 -19.66
CA GLY A 260 -22.22 -6.31 -20.04
C GLY A 260 -20.89 -5.65 -19.63
N ALA A 261 -19.90 -6.45 -19.22
CA ALA A 261 -18.55 -5.94 -18.96
C ALA A 261 -17.86 -5.46 -20.26
N ASN A 262 -17.13 -4.39 -20.17
CA ASN A 262 -16.26 -3.87 -21.23
C ASN A 262 -14.78 -3.92 -20.87
N MET A 263 -14.45 -4.41 -19.67
CA MET A 263 -13.10 -4.67 -19.20
C MET A 263 -13.05 -5.85 -18.24
N VAL A 264 -11.93 -6.57 -18.24
CA VAL A 264 -11.69 -7.71 -17.36
C VAL A 264 -10.42 -7.51 -16.54
N ILE A 265 -10.52 -7.72 -15.25
CA ILE A 265 -9.36 -7.77 -14.33
C ILE A 265 -9.35 -9.14 -13.67
N CYS A 266 -8.26 -9.88 -13.82
CA CYS A 266 -8.13 -11.25 -13.35
C CYS A 266 -6.91 -11.45 -12.46
N GLN A 267 -7.06 -12.21 -11.39
CA GLN A 267 -5.97 -12.59 -10.49
C GLN A 267 -4.99 -13.56 -11.15
N TRP A 268 -5.48 -14.41 -12.04
CA TRP A 268 -4.69 -15.46 -12.67
C TRP A 268 -4.33 -15.12 -14.12
N GLY A 269 -3.58 -16.02 -14.76
CA GLY A 269 -3.19 -15.91 -16.15
C GLY A 269 -4.32 -16.19 -17.13
N PHE A 270 -4.02 -15.90 -18.39
CA PHE A 270 -4.85 -16.24 -19.52
C PHE A 270 -4.11 -17.25 -20.41
N ASP A 271 -4.83 -18.22 -20.91
CA ASP A 271 -4.37 -19.02 -22.05
C ASP A 271 -4.31 -18.14 -23.31
N ASP A 272 -3.40 -18.42 -24.24
CA ASP A 272 -3.24 -17.63 -25.46
C ASP A 272 -4.52 -17.61 -26.32
N GLU A 273 -5.24 -18.71 -26.37
CA GLU A 273 -6.53 -18.82 -27.08
C GLU A 273 -7.57 -17.88 -26.43
N ALA A 274 -7.67 -17.89 -25.11
CA ALA A 274 -8.57 -17.00 -24.39
C ALA A 274 -8.21 -15.53 -24.60
N ASN A 275 -6.92 -15.20 -24.60
CA ASN A 275 -6.45 -13.84 -24.82
C ASN A 275 -6.78 -13.35 -26.25
N HIS A 276 -6.67 -14.23 -27.25
CA HIS A 276 -7.06 -13.94 -28.63
C HIS A 276 -8.57 -13.71 -28.75
N LEU A 277 -9.38 -14.55 -28.10
CA LEU A 277 -10.84 -14.37 -28.09
C LEU A 277 -11.29 -13.10 -27.36
N LEU A 278 -10.61 -12.71 -26.29
CA LEU A 278 -10.85 -11.43 -25.61
C LEU A 278 -10.57 -10.25 -26.55
N LEU A 279 -9.46 -10.30 -27.30
CA LEU A 279 -9.13 -9.29 -28.32
C LEU A 279 -10.20 -9.23 -29.42
N GLN A 280 -10.62 -10.36 -30.00
CA GLN A 280 -11.65 -10.43 -31.03
C GLN A 280 -12.99 -9.83 -30.55
N ASN A 281 -13.33 -10.04 -29.30
CA ASN A 281 -14.55 -9.51 -28.69
C ASN A 281 -14.40 -8.07 -28.17
N LYS A 282 -13.25 -7.40 -28.39
CA LYS A 282 -12.95 -6.06 -27.92
C LYS A 282 -13.15 -5.90 -26.41
N LEU A 283 -12.66 -6.88 -25.67
CA LEU A 283 -12.66 -6.91 -24.20
C LEU A 283 -11.22 -6.74 -23.68
N PRO A 284 -10.75 -5.52 -23.43
CA PRO A 284 -9.47 -5.28 -22.79
C PRO A 284 -9.41 -6.05 -21.46
N ALA A 285 -8.27 -6.68 -21.21
CA ALA A 285 -8.10 -7.53 -20.05
C ALA A 285 -6.72 -7.36 -19.41
N VAL A 286 -6.68 -7.48 -18.10
CA VAL A 286 -5.46 -7.45 -17.31
C VAL A 286 -5.34 -8.74 -16.52
N ARG A 287 -4.16 -9.34 -16.53
CA ARG A 287 -3.86 -10.61 -15.88
C ARG A 287 -2.87 -10.45 -14.74
N TRP A 288 -2.79 -11.43 -13.84
CA TRP A 288 -1.84 -11.48 -12.73
C TRP A 288 -1.95 -10.28 -11.77
N VAL A 289 -3.17 -9.83 -11.50
CA VAL A 289 -3.43 -8.78 -10.51
C VAL A 289 -3.43 -9.39 -9.11
N GLY A 290 -2.68 -8.79 -8.20
CA GLY A 290 -2.58 -9.27 -6.81
C GLY A 290 -3.93 -9.30 -6.09
N GLY A 291 -4.08 -10.20 -5.11
CA GLY A 291 -5.33 -10.32 -4.34
C GLY A 291 -5.71 -9.04 -3.62
N VAL A 292 -4.74 -8.39 -2.96
CA VAL A 292 -4.94 -7.10 -2.27
C VAL A 292 -5.35 -6.00 -3.27
N GLU A 293 -4.74 -5.97 -4.45
CA GLU A 293 -5.09 -5.00 -5.49
C GLU A 293 -6.52 -5.22 -6.00
N LEU A 294 -6.96 -6.50 -6.16
CA LEU A 294 -8.34 -6.81 -6.53
C LEU A 294 -9.35 -6.34 -5.48
N GLU A 295 -9.03 -6.49 -4.20
CA GLU A 295 -9.87 -6.00 -3.11
C GLU A 295 -10.00 -4.48 -3.16
N LEU A 296 -8.89 -3.76 -3.34
CA LEU A 296 -8.90 -2.30 -3.50
C LEU A 296 -9.73 -1.86 -4.71
N ILE A 297 -9.56 -2.55 -5.85
CA ILE A 297 -10.35 -2.27 -7.06
C ILE A 297 -11.84 -2.52 -6.81
N ALA A 298 -12.20 -3.62 -6.13
CA ALA A 298 -13.58 -3.92 -5.81
C ALA A 298 -14.20 -2.85 -4.89
N VAL A 299 -13.46 -2.39 -3.88
CA VAL A 299 -13.90 -1.31 -2.97
C VAL A 299 -14.06 0.01 -3.73
N ALA A 300 -13.05 0.40 -4.54
CA ALA A 300 -13.08 1.65 -5.29
C ALA A 300 -14.21 1.71 -6.34
N THR A 301 -14.41 0.62 -7.07
CA THR A 301 -15.38 0.56 -8.18
C THR A 301 -16.78 0.13 -7.77
N GLY A 302 -16.96 -0.28 -6.49
CA GLY A 302 -18.21 -0.84 -6.00
C GLY A 302 -18.57 -2.21 -6.60
N GLY A 303 -17.61 -2.87 -7.26
CA GLY A 303 -17.77 -4.19 -7.84
C GLY A 303 -17.64 -5.32 -6.83
N ARG A 304 -17.90 -6.54 -7.28
CA ARG A 304 -17.70 -7.75 -6.49
C ARG A 304 -16.71 -8.68 -7.16
N ILE A 305 -15.83 -9.27 -6.37
CA ILE A 305 -14.89 -10.30 -6.82
C ILE A 305 -15.66 -11.57 -7.11
N VAL A 306 -15.53 -12.10 -8.32
CA VAL A 306 -16.30 -13.27 -8.79
C VAL A 306 -15.36 -14.47 -8.98
N PRO A 307 -15.61 -15.58 -8.26
CA PRO A 307 -14.75 -16.75 -8.32
C PRO A 307 -15.08 -17.70 -9.47
N ARG A 308 -16.21 -17.53 -10.16
CA ARG A 308 -16.67 -18.41 -11.24
C ARG A 308 -17.41 -17.63 -12.32
N PHE A 309 -17.14 -17.93 -13.58
CA PHE A 309 -17.82 -17.28 -14.71
C PHE A 309 -19.35 -17.41 -14.70
N CYS A 310 -19.89 -18.50 -14.12
CA CYS A 310 -21.34 -18.68 -14.03
C CYS A 310 -22.02 -17.78 -12.99
N GLU A 311 -21.25 -17.18 -12.11
CA GLU A 311 -21.76 -16.27 -11.07
C GLU A 311 -21.66 -14.80 -11.50
N LEU A 312 -21.05 -14.53 -12.67
CA LEU A 312 -20.91 -13.20 -13.20
C LEU A 312 -22.26 -12.65 -13.67
N SER A 313 -22.60 -11.46 -13.19
CA SER A 313 -23.85 -10.75 -13.51
C SER A 313 -23.61 -9.24 -13.52
N ALA A 314 -24.48 -8.48 -14.17
CA ALA A 314 -24.32 -7.04 -14.34
C ALA A 314 -24.28 -6.25 -13.03
N ASP A 315 -24.91 -6.74 -11.96
CA ASP A 315 -24.92 -6.14 -10.63
C ASP A 315 -23.60 -6.29 -9.86
N LYS A 316 -22.72 -7.20 -10.33
CA LYS A 316 -21.41 -7.47 -9.72
C LYS A 316 -20.27 -6.71 -10.39
N LEU A 317 -20.54 -6.03 -11.50
CA LEU A 317 -19.53 -5.29 -12.23
C LEU A 317 -19.10 -4.03 -11.46
N GLY A 318 -17.80 -3.80 -11.38
CA GLY A 318 -17.24 -2.53 -10.92
C GLY A 318 -17.48 -1.41 -11.95
N LYS A 319 -17.61 -0.18 -11.49
CA LYS A 319 -17.82 0.99 -12.36
C LYS A 319 -16.72 2.02 -12.14
N ALA A 320 -16.11 2.46 -13.24
CA ALA A 320 -15.14 3.54 -13.23
C ALA A 320 -15.37 4.44 -14.46
N GLY A 321 -15.17 5.74 -14.30
CA GLY A 321 -15.33 6.69 -15.39
C GLY A 321 -14.26 6.52 -16.46
N LEU A 322 -13.01 6.29 -16.05
CA LEU A 322 -11.88 6.14 -16.95
C LEU A 322 -10.92 5.06 -16.48
N VAL A 323 -10.52 4.19 -17.39
CA VAL A 323 -9.39 3.28 -17.20
C VAL A 323 -8.41 3.49 -18.32
N ARG A 324 -7.16 3.74 -18.00
CA ARG A 324 -6.11 4.01 -18.98
C ARG A 324 -4.79 3.36 -18.64
N GLU A 325 -4.06 2.93 -19.67
CA GLU A 325 -2.67 2.48 -19.55
C GLU A 325 -1.75 3.70 -19.69
N VAL A 326 -0.92 3.95 -18.67
CA VAL A 326 0.04 5.06 -18.64
C VAL A 326 1.45 4.48 -18.77
N SER A 327 2.28 5.09 -19.62
CA SER A 327 3.70 4.75 -19.77
C SER A 327 4.57 5.84 -19.14
N PHE A 328 5.68 5.43 -18.52
CA PHE A 328 6.58 6.33 -17.81
C PHE A 328 7.91 6.50 -18.57
N GLY A 329 7.98 7.59 -19.34
CA GLY A 329 9.21 8.05 -19.96
C GLY A 329 9.88 7.04 -20.90
N THR A 330 11.18 6.85 -20.71
CA THR A 330 12.01 5.97 -21.52
C THR A 330 11.98 4.50 -21.09
N THR A 331 11.39 4.19 -19.96
CA THR A 331 11.19 2.81 -19.50
C THR A 331 10.03 2.18 -20.28
N LYS A 332 10.14 0.89 -20.59
CA LYS A 332 9.03 0.15 -21.21
C LYS A 332 7.92 -0.19 -20.22
N GLU A 333 8.04 0.30 -19.00
CA GLU A 333 7.10 0.03 -17.93
C GLU A 333 5.80 0.79 -18.13
N ARG A 334 4.72 0.12 -17.83
CA ARG A 334 3.36 0.63 -17.96
C ARG A 334 2.59 0.33 -16.70
N MET A 335 1.66 1.20 -16.39
CA MET A 335 0.72 1.02 -15.30
C MET A 335 -0.70 1.20 -15.81
N LEU A 336 -1.60 0.46 -15.22
CA LEU A 336 -3.02 0.69 -15.40
C LEU A 336 -3.52 1.61 -14.30
N VAL A 337 -4.22 2.67 -14.70
CA VAL A 337 -4.82 3.66 -13.81
C VAL A 337 -6.32 3.61 -13.98
N ILE A 338 -7.04 3.40 -12.87
CA ILE A 338 -8.50 3.33 -12.78
C ILE A 338 -8.94 4.60 -12.06
N GLU A 339 -9.59 5.51 -12.76
CA GLU A 339 -9.99 6.85 -12.27
C GLU A 339 -11.50 7.02 -12.29
N ASP A 340 -11.99 8.03 -11.57
CA ASP A 340 -13.42 8.36 -11.48
C ASP A 340 -14.26 7.13 -11.08
N CYS A 341 -13.81 6.44 -10.05
CA CYS A 341 -14.49 5.26 -9.52
C CYS A 341 -15.84 5.62 -8.87
N ALA A 342 -16.78 4.69 -8.90
CA ALA A 342 -18.11 4.88 -8.33
C ALA A 342 -18.10 5.17 -6.82
N CYS A 343 -17.08 4.66 -6.11
CA CYS A 343 -16.84 4.91 -4.69
C CYS A 343 -15.45 5.54 -4.53
N SER A 344 -15.38 6.72 -3.92
CA SER A 344 -14.10 7.43 -3.71
C SER A 344 -13.28 6.93 -2.51
N ASN A 345 -13.65 5.76 -1.96
CA ASN A 345 -13.12 5.27 -0.69
C ASN A 345 -11.76 4.55 -0.80
N ALA A 346 -11.13 4.55 -1.96
CA ALA A 346 -9.77 4.04 -2.10
C ALA A 346 -9.01 4.93 -3.08
N VAL A 347 -7.78 5.27 -2.71
CA VAL A 347 -6.92 6.18 -3.47
C VAL A 347 -5.51 5.64 -3.58
N THR A 348 -4.76 6.11 -4.56
CA THR A 348 -3.35 5.76 -4.73
C THR A 348 -2.49 7.00 -4.73
N VAL A 349 -1.45 7.01 -3.90
CA VAL A 349 -0.37 8.00 -3.97
C VAL A 349 0.71 7.43 -4.89
N LEU A 350 0.84 8.00 -6.08
CA LEU A 350 1.87 7.62 -7.04
C LEU A 350 3.12 8.49 -6.82
N ILE A 351 4.15 7.88 -6.25
CA ILE A 351 5.42 8.51 -5.94
C ILE A 351 6.35 8.39 -7.15
N ARG A 352 6.95 9.50 -7.54
CA ARG A 352 7.90 9.58 -8.64
C ARG A 352 9.27 10.01 -8.12
N GLY A 353 10.36 9.42 -8.70
CA GLY A 353 11.71 9.76 -8.29
C GLY A 353 12.78 9.02 -9.08
#